data_b6f263c9e0f37037ac1ff98a2b814e1d
#
_entry.id   b6f263c9e0f37037ac1ff98a2b814e1d
#
_cell.length_a   1.000
_cell.length_b   1.000
_cell.length_c   1.000
_cell.angle_alpha   90.00
_cell.angle_beta   90.00
_cell.angle_gamma   90.00
#
_symmetry.space_group_name_H-M   'P 1'
#
loop_
_entity.id
_entity.type
_entity.pdbx_description
1 polymer ?
#
loop_
_entity_poly.entity_id
_entity_poly.type
_entity_poly.pdbx_seq_one_letter_code
_entity_poly.pdbx_strand_id
1 'polypeptide(L)'
;MRVKGAGRGNPYPTVDEVARGARAMARARPDVVRLRAVGASRAGRPLWLLSAGRGDRHVLTVAGAHANEPVGGASSLSLAEDFLGDPRVLEELGCTWHFLLCLDPDGTTLGERRFVGLPAAASTATRTPTLDGYYRGFYRPAFISQPEFPPVESDPHDSMPESRALIRLIDELRPVVQFSLHGVEVGGSFLQLTRPVPGAPRAFRSVAAELGIPLEYRPFDGMGWFVDSPGVLVLPDGSPAEERDPSGYVSRSTWMYAMRHGTVSAVVEAPLWSVAAVSDPSPVARPQLEISRAAEILLSRAKQLEKVLGELADRPPGDERRLPFHTAARELMDIGPGVVDTWNNHDAHGLGDAELATTVGNSASLGIAARRIPLRAAAMMRSALDEPPEALDLLVREWSRELRATFDTRWVPVHRQTALHTRTMLQLARQLLGT
;
A
#
# COMPACT_ATOMS: atom_id res chain seq x y z
N MET A 1 -7.47 22.73 -12.15
CA MET A 1 -6.99 23.39 -10.89
C MET A 1 -6.12 22.34 -10.19
N ARG A 2 -4.81 22.43 -10.31
CA ARG A 2 -3.93 21.44 -9.66
C ARG A 2 -4.17 21.52 -8.15
N VAL A 3 -4.57 20.41 -7.52
CA VAL A 3 -4.59 20.30 -6.06
C VAL A 3 -3.14 20.42 -5.60
N LYS A 4 -2.71 21.63 -5.30
CA LYS A 4 -1.45 21.86 -4.61
C LYS A 4 -1.65 21.31 -3.21
N GLY A 5 -0.94 20.24 -2.86
CA GLY A 5 -0.75 19.85 -1.47
C GLY A 5 -0.23 21.06 -0.70
N ALA A 6 -1.12 21.82 -0.11
CA ALA A 6 -0.84 23.13 0.45
C ALA A 6 -0.81 23.11 1.98
N GLY A 7 -0.55 21.98 2.59
CA GLY A 7 -0.39 21.87 4.03
C GLY A 7 1.06 21.72 4.41
N ARG A 8 1.72 22.81 4.81
CA ARG A 8 2.93 22.85 5.66
C ARG A 8 3.91 21.68 5.53
N GLY A 9 4.43 21.43 4.31
CA GLY A 9 5.54 20.50 4.09
C GLY A 9 5.17 19.04 3.84
N ASN A 10 3.89 18.64 3.84
CA ASN A 10 3.46 17.31 3.43
C ASN A 10 3.38 17.24 1.90
N PRO A 11 4.09 16.31 1.22
CA PRO A 11 4.02 16.16 -0.23
C PRO A 11 2.70 15.55 -0.72
N TYR A 12 1.91 14.92 0.16
CA TYR A 12 0.62 14.31 -0.15
C TYR A 12 -0.54 15.10 0.47
N PRO A 13 -1.72 15.11 -0.16
CA PRO A 13 -2.90 15.69 0.45
C PRO A 13 -3.35 14.85 1.65
N THR A 14 -3.84 15.53 2.68
CA THR A 14 -4.50 14.89 3.83
C THR A 14 -5.87 14.35 3.44
N VAL A 15 -6.47 13.46 4.27
CA VAL A 15 -7.84 12.94 4.09
C VAL A 15 -8.83 14.08 3.91
N ASP A 16 -8.72 15.15 4.72
CA ASP A 16 -9.59 16.32 4.64
C ASP A 16 -9.35 17.13 3.35
N GLU A 17 -8.13 17.22 2.86
CA GLU A 17 -7.81 17.90 1.59
C GLU A 17 -8.34 17.12 0.40
N VAL A 18 -8.23 15.79 0.41
CA VAL A 18 -8.85 14.92 -0.60
C VAL A 18 -10.36 15.11 -0.63
N ALA A 19 -11.02 15.07 0.54
CA ALA A 19 -12.46 15.28 0.62
C ALA A 19 -12.88 16.69 0.16
N ARG A 20 -12.10 17.74 0.47
CA ARG A 20 -12.36 19.11 -0.02
C ARG A 20 -12.21 19.21 -1.53
N GLY A 21 -11.17 18.60 -2.11
CA GLY A 21 -10.96 18.54 -3.55
C GLY A 21 -12.15 17.89 -4.27
N ALA A 22 -12.59 16.74 -3.78
CA ALA A 22 -13.75 16.04 -4.34
C ALA A 22 -15.05 16.84 -4.25
N ARG A 23 -15.29 17.53 -3.13
CA ARG A 23 -16.46 18.44 -2.99
C ARG A 23 -16.38 19.62 -3.97
N ALA A 24 -15.19 20.16 -4.20
CA ALA A 24 -15.01 21.26 -5.17
C ALA A 24 -15.30 20.78 -6.60
N MET A 25 -14.82 19.59 -6.99
CA MET A 25 -15.11 18.97 -8.28
C MET A 25 -16.60 18.74 -8.50
N ALA A 26 -17.29 18.14 -7.52
CA ALA A 26 -18.73 17.88 -7.59
C ALA A 26 -19.56 19.17 -7.70
N ARG A 27 -19.15 20.25 -7.06
CA ARG A 27 -19.80 21.56 -7.19
C ARG A 27 -19.52 22.23 -8.55
N ALA A 28 -18.28 22.08 -9.06
CA ALA A 28 -17.91 22.70 -10.32
C ALA A 28 -18.53 22.02 -11.55
N ARG A 29 -18.72 20.69 -11.48
CA ARG A 29 -19.23 19.88 -12.59
C ARG A 29 -20.28 18.86 -12.12
N PRO A 30 -21.45 19.29 -11.61
CA PRO A 30 -22.50 18.39 -11.14
C PRO A 30 -23.15 17.56 -12.26
N ASP A 31 -22.94 17.96 -13.50
CA ASP A 31 -23.34 17.25 -14.71
C ASP A 31 -22.52 15.98 -14.97
N VAL A 32 -21.25 15.96 -14.57
CA VAL A 32 -20.30 14.87 -14.82
C VAL A 32 -19.98 14.08 -13.54
N VAL A 33 -19.89 14.76 -12.39
CA VAL A 33 -19.37 14.22 -11.14
C VAL A 33 -20.38 14.30 -10.01
N ARG A 34 -20.50 13.21 -9.27
CA ARG A 34 -21.35 13.10 -8.06
C ARG A 34 -20.50 12.66 -6.88
N LEU A 35 -20.79 13.22 -5.70
CA LEU A 35 -20.14 12.85 -4.44
C LEU A 35 -21.19 12.43 -3.42
N ARG A 36 -21.03 11.25 -2.83
CA ARG A 36 -21.89 10.75 -1.75
C ARG A 36 -21.07 10.10 -0.63
N ALA A 37 -21.57 10.07 0.58
CA ALA A 37 -21.06 9.22 1.63
C ALA A 37 -21.63 7.80 1.45
N VAL A 38 -20.79 6.77 1.53
CA VAL A 38 -21.18 5.36 1.41
C VAL A 38 -21.13 4.62 2.74
N GLY A 39 -20.69 5.28 3.78
CA GLY A 39 -20.57 4.79 5.14
C GLY A 39 -19.80 5.77 6.00
N ALA A 40 -19.48 5.32 7.21
CA ALA A 40 -18.60 6.05 8.12
C ALA A 40 -17.59 5.07 8.73
N SER A 41 -16.41 5.58 9.10
CA SER A 41 -15.39 4.84 9.81
C SER A 41 -15.77 4.59 11.27
N ARG A 42 -14.97 3.81 11.99
CA ARG A 42 -15.14 3.56 13.44
C ARG A 42 -15.17 4.85 14.25
N ALA A 43 -14.38 5.86 13.87
CA ALA A 43 -14.41 7.18 14.51
C ALA A 43 -15.47 8.14 13.92
N GLY A 44 -16.39 7.65 13.08
CA GLY A 44 -17.49 8.44 12.52
C GLY A 44 -17.09 9.34 11.33
N ARG A 45 -15.90 9.17 10.75
CA ARG A 45 -15.48 9.91 9.56
C ARG A 45 -16.21 9.37 8.32
N PRO A 46 -16.79 10.24 7.46
CA PRO A 46 -17.52 9.78 6.28
C PRO A 46 -16.59 9.14 5.26
N LEU A 47 -17.00 8.01 4.70
CA LEU A 47 -16.38 7.34 3.57
C LEU A 47 -16.95 7.94 2.28
N TRP A 48 -16.14 8.73 1.58
CA TRP A 48 -16.58 9.47 0.40
C TRP A 48 -16.37 8.67 -0.88
N LEU A 49 -17.44 8.53 -1.67
CA LEU A 49 -17.41 8.01 -3.03
C LEU A 49 -17.61 9.16 -4.03
N LEU A 50 -16.61 9.40 -4.86
CA LEU A 50 -16.68 10.30 -6.00
C LEU A 50 -16.95 9.45 -7.25
N SER A 51 -17.99 9.78 -8.02
CA SER A 51 -18.37 9.05 -9.23
C SER A 51 -18.35 9.99 -10.43
N ALA A 52 -17.70 9.56 -11.51
CA ALA A 52 -17.60 10.32 -12.76
C ALA A 52 -18.11 9.47 -13.94
N GLY A 53 -18.86 10.07 -14.86
CA GLY A 53 -19.45 9.41 -16.02
C GLY A 53 -20.89 8.92 -15.80
N ARG A 54 -21.44 8.27 -16.83
CA ARG A 54 -22.85 7.80 -16.88
C ARG A 54 -23.05 6.47 -17.57
N GLY A 55 -21.96 5.75 -17.89
CA GLY A 55 -22.04 4.41 -18.51
C GLY A 55 -22.53 3.35 -17.54
N ASP A 56 -23.08 2.27 -18.07
CA ASP A 56 -23.65 1.17 -17.30
C ASP A 56 -22.62 0.19 -16.76
N ARG A 57 -21.40 0.24 -17.27
CA ARG A 57 -20.28 -0.55 -16.74
C ARG A 57 -19.59 0.26 -15.64
N HIS A 58 -19.23 -0.41 -14.55
CA HIS A 58 -18.64 0.25 -13.38
C HIS A 58 -17.16 -0.12 -13.23
N VAL A 59 -16.34 0.89 -12.95
CA VAL A 59 -14.95 0.77 -12.51
C VAL A 59 -14.86 1.31 -11.08
N LEU A 60 -14.30 0.54 -10.16
CA LEU A 60 -14.12 0.95 -8.77
C LEU A 60 -12.63 1.16 -8.47
N THR A 61 -12.28 2.30 -7.93
CA THR A 61 -10.96 2.59 -7.38
C THR A 61 -11.06 2.75 -5.88
N VAL A 62 -10.27 2.01 -5.12
CA VAL A 62 -10.17 2.08 -3.66
C VAL A 62 -8.81 2.70 -3.32
N ALA A 63 -8.83 3.80 -2.59
CA ALA A 63 -7.64 4.48 -2.10
C ALA A 63 -7.58 4.44 -0.57
N GLY A 64 -6.38 4.58 -0.01
CA GLY A 64 -6.17 4.71 1.44
C GLY A 64 -6.63 3.49 2.24
N ALA A 65 -6.44 2.28 1.69
CA ALA A 65 -6.66 1.03 2.41
C ALA A 65 -5.63 0.85 3.54
N HIS A 66 -4.42 1.33 3.30
CA HIS A 66 -3.33 1.29 4.27
C HIS A 66 -2.87 2.71 4.64
N ALA A 67 -2.81 2.97 5.93
CA ALA A 67 -2.49 4.29 6.49
C ALA A 67 -1.11 4.83 6.12
N ASN A 68 -0.13 3.95 5.88
CA ASN A 68 1.24 4.31 5.49
C ASN A 68 1.42 4.60 3.99
N GLU A 69 0.37 4.48 3.16
CA GLU A 69 0.39 4.54 1.71
C GLU A 69 -0.39 5.77 1.18
N PRO A 70 0.17 6.97 1.28
CA PRO A 70 -0.60 8.21 1.14
C PRO A 70 -0.93 8.59 -0.31
N VAL A 71 -0.40 7.89 -1.31
CA VAL A 71 -0.49 8.28 -2.73
C VAL A 71 -1.88 8.06 -3.34
N GLY A 72 -2.66 7.10 -2.83
CA GLY A 72 -3.93 6.68 -3.42
C GLY A 72 -4.96 7.81 -3.55
N GLY A 73 -5.12 8.64 -2.52
CA GLY A 73 -6.02 9.79 -2.55
C GLY A 73 -5.61 10.85 -3.58
N ALA A 74 -4.30 11.12 -3.71
CA ALA A 74 -3.78 12.02 -4.74
C ALA A 74 -4.03 11.48 -6.15
N SER A 75 -3.84 10.17 -6.35
CA SER A 75 -4.06 9.49 -7.64
C SER A 75 -5.54 9.52 -8.04
N SER A 76 -6.45 9.29 -7.10
CA SER A 76 -7.89 9.35 -7.32
C SER A 76 -8.34 10.76 -7.75
N LEU A 77 -7.87 11.81 -7.07
CA LEU A 77 -8.18 13.18 -7.46
C LEU A 77 -7.57 13.55 -8.82
N SER A 78 -6.33 13.14 -9.08
CA SER A 78 -5.67 13.41 -10.35
C SER A 78 -6.43 12.83 -11.54
N LEU A 79 -6.82 11.55 -11.46
CA LEU A 79 -7.59 10.91 -12.52
C LEU A 79 -8.99 11.51 -12.67
N ALA A 80 -9.64 11.86 -11.57
CA ALA A 80 -10.92 12.56 -11.62
C ALA A 80 -10.80 13.96 -12.27
N GLU A 81 -9.72 14.70 -12.01
CA GLU A 81 -9.41 15.97 -12.69
C GLU A 81 -9.21 15.77 -14.20
N ASP A 82 -8.51 14.73 -14.61
CA ASP A 82 -8.31 14.40 -16.03
C ASP A 82 -9.66 14.13 -16.73
N PHE A 83 -10.57 13.40 -16.09
CA PHE A 83 -11.93 13.16 -16.59
C PHE A 83 -12.78 14.44 -16.66
N LEU A 84 -12.59 15.38 -15.73
CA LEU A 84 -13.25 16.68 -15.79
C LEU A 84 -12.69 17.54 -16.92
N GLY A 85 -11.39 17.42 -17.22
CA GLY A 85 -10.71 18.11 -18.31
C GLY A 85 -11.11 17.59 -19.68
N ASP A 86 -11.29 16.26 -19.81
CA ASP A 86 -11.74 15.61 -21.03
C ASP A 86 -12.77 14.47 -20.72
N PRO A 87 -14.06 14.80 -20.61
CA PRO A 87 -15.10 13.81 -20.33
C PRO A 87 -15.27 12.76 -21.43
N ARG A 88 -14.79 13.01 -22.66
CA ARG A 88 -14.87 12.03 -23.77
C ARG A 88 -14.17 10.74 -23.45
N VAL A 89 -13.13 10.76 -22.62
CA VAL A 89 -12.45 9.54 -22.16
C VAL A 89 -13.43 8.57 -21.47
N LEU A 90 -14.35 9.08 -20.64
CA LEU A 90 -15.37 8.26 -19.97
C LEU A 90 -16.45 7.79 -20.94
N GLU A 91 -16.79 8.60 -21.93
CA GLU A 91 -17.74 8.24 -22.98
C GLU A 91 -17.17 7.11 -23.87
N GLU A 92 -15.91 7.22 -24.27
CA GLU A 92 -15.17 6.18 -25.02
C GLU A 92 -15.07 4.87 -24.24
N LEU A 93 -14.79 4.93 -22.93
CA LEU A 93 -14.78 3.77 -22.06
C LEU A 93 -16.19 3.17 -21.83
N GLY A 94 -17.24 3.94 -22.05
CA GLY A 94 -18.64 3.54 -21.80
C GLY A 94 -18.88 3.12 -20.36
N CYS A 95 -18.26 3.79 -19.41
CA CYS A 95 -18.32 3.41 -18.01
C CYS A 95 -18.64 4.57 -17.06
N THR A 96 -19.05 4.21 -15.85
CA THR A 96 -19.02 5.12 -14.69
C THR A 96 -17.84 4.72 -13.80
N TRP A 97 -16.94 5.67 -13.56
CA TRP A 97 -15.79 5.46 -12.70
C TRP A 97 -16.06 5.97 -11.28
N HIS A 98 -15.83 5.11 -10.30
CA HIS A 98 -16.07 5.36 -8.89
C HIS A 98 -14.74 5.39 -8.12
N PHE A 99 -14.55 6.38 -7.27
CA PHE A 99 -13.37 6.53 -6.41
C PHE A 99 -13.83 6.51 -4.94
N LEU A 100 -13.55 5.43 -4.22
CA LEU A 100 -13.60 5.43 -2.77
C LEU A 100 -12.32 6.12 -2.29
N LEU A 101 -12.45 7.37 -1.84
CA LEU A 101 -11.33 8.29 -1.68
C LEU A 101 -10.36 7.93 -0.56
N CYS A 102 -10.83 7.26 0.49
CA CYS A 102 -10.03 6.72 1.57
C CYS A 102 -10.84 5.65 2.30
N LEU A 103 -10.34 4.42 2.29
CA LEU A 103 -11.01 3.30 2.96
C LEU A 103 -10.74 3.31 4.48
N ASP A 104 -9.50 3.63 4.91
CA ASP A 104 -9.13 3.80 6.32
C ASP A 104 -8.80 5.28 6.65
N PRO A 105 -9.82 6.15 6.78
CA PRO A 105 -9.57 7.56 7.09
C PRO A 105 -9.05 7.77 8.52
N ASP A 106 -9.35 6.88 9.45
CA ASP A 106 -8.91 6.98 10.84
C ASP A 106 -7.41 6.69 10.94
N GLY A 107 -6.97 5.55 10.40
CA GLY A 107 -5.56 5.20 10.36
C GLY A 107 -4.73 6.17 9.52
N THR A 108 -5.25 6.60 8.35
CA THR A 108 -4.56 7.57 7.50
C THR A 108 -4.32 8.88 8.24
N THR A 109 -5.30 9.38 9.00
CA THR A 109 -5.15 10.60 9.82
C THR A 109 -4.06 10.45 10.90
N LEU A 110 -3.94 9.27 11.53
CA LEU A 110 -2.84 8.98 12.47
C LEU A 110 -1.48 9.02 11.75
N GLY A 111 -1.42 8.46 10.55
CA GLY A 111 -0.22 8.42 9.73
C GLY A 111 0.16 9.75 9.04
N GLU A 112 -0.72 10.75 8.96
CA GLU A 112 -0.44 12.04 8.29
C GLU A 112 0.71 12.81 8.94
N ARG A 113 1.03 12.54 10.19
CA ARG A 113 2.12 13.19 10.92
C ARG A 113 3.52 12.82 10.43
N ARG A 114 3.67 11.77 9.60
CA ARG A 114 4.98 11.26 9.11
C ARG A 114 5.79 12.27 8.30
N PHE A 115 5.14 13.29 7.76
CA PHE A 115 5.80 14.38 7.03
C PHE A 115 5.73 15.73 7.77
N VAL A 116 5.16 15.76 8.99
CA VAL A 116 5.10 16.97 9.83
C VAL A 116 6.50 17.28 10.37
N GLY A 117 6.93 18.52 10.22
CA GLY A 117 8.28 18.96 10.62
C GLY A 117 9.27 19.08 9.46
N LEU A 118 8.87 18.72 8.23
CA LEU A 118 9.50 19.29 7.06
C LEU A 118 9.18 20.80 7.09
N PRO A 119 10.18 21.71 7.22
CA PRO A 119 9.89 23.13 7.28
C PRO A 119 9.08 23.53 6.04
N ALA A 120 7.96 24.20 6.27
CA ALA A 120 7.27 24.88 5.18
C ALA A 120 8.31 25.78 4.52
N ALA A 121 8.64 25.51 3.27
CA ALA A 121 9.69 26.23 2.58
C ALA A 121 9.25 27.68 2.45
N ALA A 122 9.93 28.55 3.16
CA ALA A 122 9.99 29.98 2.85
C ALA A 122 10.79 30.23 1.56
N SER A 123 10.90 29.27 0.67
CA SER A 123 11.61 29.39 -0.60
C SER A 123 11.35 28.17 -1.48
N THR A 124 11.28 28.37 -2.74
CA THR A 124 10.99 27.56 -3.91
C THR A 124 11.73 26.22 -4.08
N ALA A 125 12.49 25.75 -3.11
CA ALA A 125 13.11 24.43 -3.10
C ALA A 125 12.32 23.47 -2.20
N THR A 126 11.46 22.64 -2.79
CA THR A 126 10.78 21.53 -2.12
C THR A 126 11.83 20.58 -1.54
N ARG A 127 11.95 20.54 -0.21
CA ARG A 127 12.85 19.56 0.44
C ARG A 127 12.30 18.16 0.18
N THR A 128 13.16 17.32 -0.37
CA THR A 128 12.86 15.90 -0.58
C THR A 128 12.62 15.23 0.77
N PRO A 129 11.53 14.46 0.94
CA PRO A 129 11.29 13.67 2.15
C PRO A 129 12.46 12.74 2.44
N THR A 130 12.71 12.50 3.71
CA THR A 130 13.75 11.56 4.17
C THR A 130 13.12 10.35 4.82
N LEU A 131 13.77 9.18 4.72
CA LEU A 131 13.29 7.96 5.39
C LEU A 131 13.18 8.15 6.91
N ASP A 132 14.16 8.81 7.54
CA ASP A 132 14.11 9.12 8.97
C ASP A 132 12.86 9.98 9.31
N GLY A 133 12.57 11.00 8.53
CA GLY A 133 11.38 11.82 8.71
C GLY A 133 10.09 11.04 8.54
N TYR A 134 10.04 10.14 7.58
CA TYR A 134 8.90 9.27 7.33
C TYR A 134 8.66 8.30 8.49
N TYR A 135 9.69 7.57 8.94
CA TYR A 135 9.54 6.60 10.02
C TYR A 135 9.26 7.23 11.37
N ARG A 136 9.64 8.48 11.62
CA ARG A 136 9.26 9.18 12.87
C ARG A 136 7.75 9.33 13.06
N GLY A 137 6.99 9.41 12.00
CA GLY A 137 5.53 9.50 12.05
C GLY A 137 4.85 8.30 11.42
N PHE A 138 5.55 7.17 11.30
CA PHE A 138 5.03 5.98 10.68
C PHE A 138 3.87 5.38 11.48
N TYR A 139 2.81 5.01 10.76
CA TYR A 139 1.71 4.24 11.27
C TYR A 139 1.15 3.32 10.19
N ARG A 140 0.96 2.06 10.53
CA ARG A 140 0.18 1.07 9.80
C ARG A 140 -0.64 0.30 10.82
N PRO A 141 -1.97 0.18 10.67
CA PRO A 141 -2.79 -0.59 11.59
C PRO A 141 -2.32 -2.05 11.68
N ALA A 142 -2.57 -2.67 12.84
CA ALA A 142 -2.50 -4.12 12.98
C ALA A 142 -3.39 -4.80 11.93
N PHE A 143 -3.06 -6.02 11.51
CA PHE A 143 -3.78 -6.71 10.43
C PHE A 143 -5.28 -6.78 10.67
N ILE A 144 -5.68 -7.15 11.88
CA ILE A 144 -7.11 -7.22 12.28
C ILE A 144 -7.83 -5.86 12.16
N SER A 145 -7.09 -4.77 12.11
CA SER A 145 -7.59 -3.41 11.99
C SER A 145 -7.42 -2.82 10.59
N GLN A 146 -7.07 -3.63 9.58
CA GLN A 146 -6.97 -3.20 8.19
C GLN A 146 -8.27 -3.54 7.44
N PRO A 147 -9.03 -2.53 6.98
CA PRO A 147 -10.36 -2.76 6.44
C PRO A 147 -10.40 -3.47 5.08
N GLU A 148 -9.26 -3.66 4.44
CA GLU A 148 -9.14 -4.38 3.19
C GLU A 148 -9.19 -5.91 3.37
N PHE A 149 -8.92 -6.39 4.59
CA PHE A 149 -8.89 -7.82 4.93
C PHE A 149 -10.03 -8.22 5.87
N PRO A 150 -11.32 -8.02 5.50
CA PRO A 150 -12.42 -8.46 6.33
C PRO A 150 -12.42 -9.99 6.41
N PRO A 151 -12.85 -10.57 7.53
CA PRO A 151 -13.16 -11.97 7.58
C PRO A 151 -14.30 -12.28 6.58
N VAL A 152 -14.02 -13.02 5.51
CA VAL A 152 -15.01 -13.32 4.45
C VAL A 152 -16.15 -14.19 4.96
N GLU A 153 -15.92 -14.96 6.02
CA GLU A 153 -16.87 -15.94 6.59
C GLU A 153 -17.45 -15.55 7.95
N SER A 154 -16.97 -14.44 8.56
CA SER A 154 -17.53 -13.97 9.82
C SER A 154 -18.84 -13.22 9.59
N ASP A 155 -19.68 -13.20 10.63
CA ASP A 155 -20.89 -12.36 10.66
C ASP A 155 -20.54 -10.95 10.16
N PRO A 156 -21.25 -10.40 9.17
CA PRO A 156 -21.06 -9.03 8.72
C PRO A 156 -21.07 -7.99 9.86
N HIS A 157 -21.63 -8.34 11.01
CA HIS A 157 -21.63 -7.50 12.21
C HIS A 157 -20.27 -7.43 12.91
N ASP A 158 -19.43 -8.45 12.77
CA ASP A 158 -18.10 -8.51 13.39
C ASP A 158 -17.01 -7.81 12.56
N SER A 159 -17.29 -7.51 11.29
CA SER A 159 -16.36 -6.78 10.44
C SER A 159 -16.40 -5.27 10.70
N MET A 160 -15.29 -4.59 10.38
CA MET A 160 -15.21 -3.13 10.52
C MET A 160 -16.26 -2.41 9.66
N PRO A 161 -16.81 -1.26 10.11
CA PRO A 161 -17.78 -0.50 9.32
C PRO A 161 -17.24 -0.09 7.95
N GLU A 162 -15.94 0.18 7.84
CA GLU A 162 -15.24 0.47 6.58
C GLU A 162 -15.28 -0.72 5.62
N SER A 163 -14.97 -1.92 6.11
CA SER A 163 -15.03 -3.17 5.34
C SER A 163 -16.45 -3.45 4.86
N ARG A 164 -17.45 -3.30 5.75
CA ARG A 164 -18.87 -3.47 5.39
C ARG A 164 -19.33 -2.46 4.32
N ALA A 165 -18.82 -1.22 4.40
CA ALA A 165 -19.15 -0.21 3.41
C ALA A 165 -18.59 -0.56 2.04
N LEU A 166 -17.34 -1.04 1.97
CA LEU A 166 -16.72 -1.46 0.72
C LEU A 166 -17.39 -2.71 0.14
N ILE A 167 -17.70 -3.71 0.97
CA ILE A 167 -18.42 -4.93 0.53
C ILE A 167 -19.78 -4.57 -0.07
N ARG A 168 -20.58 -3.75 0.61
CA ARG A 168 -21.87 -3.28 0.06
C ARG A 168 -21.69 -2.51 -1.25
N LEU A 169 -20.64 -1.73 -1.37
CA LEU A 169 -20.34 -0.98 -2.58
C LEU A 169 -19.96 -1.91 -3.74
N ILE A 170 -19.17 -2.96 -3.49
CA ILE A 170 -18.84 -4.00 -4.48
C ILE A 170 -20.12 -4.71 -4.95
N ASP A 171 -21.01 -5.09 -4.03
CA ASP A 171 -22.27 -5.77 -4.35
C ASP A 171 -23.23 -4.85 -5.13
N GLU A 172 -23.28 -3.55 -4.78
CA GLU A 172 -24.09 -2.54 -5.49
C GLU A 172 -23.61 -2.31 -6.91
N LEU A 173 -22.29 -2.13 -7.08
CA LEU A 173 -21.69 -1.73 -8.36
C LEU A 173 -21.37 -2.91 -9.27
N ARG A 174 -21.01 -4.05 -8.72
CA ARG A 174 -20.49 -5.22 -9.47
C ARG A 174 -19.47 -4.79 -10.52
N PRO A 175 -18.37 -4.15 -10.12
CA PRO A 175 -17.47 -3.49 -11.06
C PRO A 175 -16.81 -4.51 -12.00
N VAL A 176 -16.55 -4.11 -13.26
CA VAL A 176 -15.76 -4.92 -14.20
C VAL A 176 -14.33 -5.07 -13.67
N VAL A 177 -13.81 -3.99 -13.08
CA VAL A 177 -12.50 -3.96 -12.43
C VAL A 177 -12.54 -3.16 -11.14
N GLN A 178 -11.87 -3.70 -10.11
CA GLN A 178 -11.57 -2.99 -8.88
C GLN A 178 -10.07 -2.70 -8.82
N PHE A 179 -9.69 -1.44 -8.75
CA PHE A 179 -8.32 -1.02 -8.47
C PHE A 179 -8.15 -0.77 -6.99
N SER A 180 -7.15 -1.38 -6.36
CA SER A 180 -6.67 -1.01 -5.03
C SER A 180 -5.34 -0.27 -5.17
N LEU A 181 -5.30 0.98 -4.69
CA LEU A 181 -4.15 1.85 -4.86
C LEU A 181 -3.26 1.80 -3.62
N HIS A 182 -2.10 1.22 -3.80
CA HIS A 182 -1.13 0.96 -2.76
C HIS A 182 0.20 1.69 -2.99
N GLY A 183 1.06 1.62 -1.99
CA GLY A 183 2.42 2.14 -2.11
C GLY A 183 3.38 1.46 -1.13
N VAL A 184 4.47 0.95 -1.66
CA VAL A 184 5.54 0.38 -0.84
C VAL A 184 6.51 1.47 -0.39
N GLU A 185 6.94 1.45 0.87
CA GLU A 185 7.84 2.50 1.37
C GLU A 185 9.17 2.51 0.62
N VAL A 186 9.78 1.33 0.49
CA VAL A 186 11.10 1.15 -0.12
C VAL A 186 11.06 -0.10 -0.99
N GLY A 187 11.34 0.03 -2.28
CA GLY A 187 11.32 -1.09 -3.21
C GLY A 187 11.19 -0.66 -4.66
N GLY A 188 10.46 -1.44 -5.45
CA GLY A 188 10.06 -1.16 -6.82
C GLY A 188 8.55 -1.09 -6.99
N SER A 189 8.09 -0.87 -8.20
CA SER A 189 6.67 -0.96 -8.54
C SER A 189 6.31 -2.38 -8.96
N PHE A 190 5.08 -2.79 -8.61
CA PHE A 190 4.52 -4.04 -9.09
C PHE A 190 3.00 -3.97 -9.19
N LEU A 191 2.43 -4.92 -9.90
CA LEU A 191 1.01 -5.07 -10.14
C LEU A 191 0.58 -6.48 -9.74
N GLN A 192 -0.47 -6.60 -8.92
CA GLN A 192 -1.08 -7.88 -8.60
C GLN A 192 -2.48 -7.95 -9.23
N LEU A 193 -2.80 -9.07 -9.86
CA LEU A 193 -4.06 -9.29 -10.56
C LEU A 193 -4.73 -10.58 -10.07
N THR A 194 -6.00 -10.52 -9.76
CA THR A 194 -6.75 -11.73 -9.33
C THR A 194 -6.97 -12.74 -10.45
N ARG A 195 -6.73 -12.36 -11.70
CA ARG A 195 -6.63 -13.26 -12.87
C ARG A 195 -5.79 -12.64 -13.97
N PRO A 196 -5.24 -13.41 -14.90
CA PRO A 196 -4.49 -12.88 -16.05
C PRO A 196 -5.35 -11.90 -16.87
N VAL A 197 -4.73 -10.79 -17.27
CA VAL A 197 -5.33 -9.80 -18.19
C VAL A 197 -4.38 -9.64 -19.38
N PRO A 198 -4.80 -10.08 -20.58
CA PRO A 198 -3.97 -9.99 -21.78
C PRO A 198 -3.47 -8.55 -22.01
N GLY A 199 -2.16 -8.40 -22.21
CA GLY A 199 -1.55 -7.09 -22.45
C GLY A 199 -1.20 -6.27 -21.17
N ALA A 200 -1.77 -6.60 -20.01
CA ALA A 200 -1.49 -5.90 -18.76
C ALA A 200 0.02 -5.86 -18.41
N PRO A 201 0.78 -6.96 -18.53
CA PRO A 201 2.20 -6.95 -18.22
C PRO A 201 2.99 -5.98 -19.09
N ARG A 202 2.70 -5.94 -20.39
CA ARG A 202 3.35 -5.01 -21.31
C ARG A 202 3.00 -3.56 -20.99
N ALA A 203 1.74 -3.30 -20.74
CA ALA A 203 1.22 -1.99 -20.42
C ALA A 203 1.86 -1.43 -19.14
N PHE A 204 1.85 -2.20 -18.05
CA PHE A 204 2.43 -1.79 -16.77
C PHE A 204 3.94 -1.51 -16.87
N ARG A 205 4.68 -2.42 -17.52
CA ARG A 205 6.13 -2.25 -17.71
C ARG A 205 6.47 -1.01 -18.54
N SER A 206 5.69 -0.72 -19.59
CA SER A 206 5.88 0.50 -20.39
C SER A 206 5.70 1.76 -19.53
N VAL A 207 4.63 1.81 -18.73
CA VAL A 207 4.36 2.95 -17.84
C VAL A 207 5.48 3.13 -16.82
N ALA A 208 5.92 2.05 -16.16
CA ALA A 208 7.00 2.11 -15.19
C ALA A 208 8.33 2.58 -15.82
N ALA A 209 8.66 2.07 -17.02
CA ALA A 209 9.87 2.46 -17.75
C ALA A 209 9.85 3.94 -18.15
N GLU A 210 8.73 4.45 -18.70
CA GLU A 210 8.58 5.85 -19.07
C GLU A 210 8.71 6.80 -17.87
N LEU A 211 8.29 6.36 -16.70
CA LEU A 211 8.39 7.11 -15.45
C LEU A 211 9.74 6.94 -14.75
N GLY A 212 10.61 6.05 -15.22
CA GLY A 212 11.88 5.72 -14.58
C GLY A 212 11.70 5.12 -13.19
N ILE A 213 10.64 4.34 -12.99
CA ILE A 213 10.35 3.62 -11.73
C ILE A 213 10.77 2.16 -11.93
N PRO A 214 11.67 1.61 -11.09
CA PRO A 214 12.10 0.23 -11.20
C PRO A 214 10.94 -0.73 -10.92
N LEU A 215 10.92 -1.87 -11.62
CA LEU A 215 10.00 -2.97 -11.36
C LEU A 215 10.56 -3.85 -10.26
N GLU A 216 9.74 -4.22 -9.29
CA GLU A 216 10.10 -5.23 -8.31
C GLU A 216 9.64 -6.60 -8.81
N TYR A 217 10.59 -7.45 -9.22
CA TYR A 217 10.27 -8.70 -9.91
C TYR A 217 9.53 -9.70 -9.02
N ARG A 218 9.94 -9.80 -7.77
CA ARG A 218 9.33 -10.62 -6.74
C ARG A 218 9.32 -9.86 -5.43
N PRO A 219 8.31 -9.02 -5.19
CA PRO A 219 8.19 -8.28 -3.95
C PRO A 219 7.92 -9.24 -2.78
N PHE A 220 8.49 -8.94 -1.61
CA PHE A 220 8.15 -9.64 -0.39
C PHE A 220 6.64 -9.55 -0.07
N ASP A 221 6.05 -8.40 -0.31
CA ASP A 221 4.61 -8.17 -0.07
C ASP A 221 3.70 -8.93 -1.08
N GLY A 222 4.29 -9.59 -2.08
CA GLY A 222 3.61 -10.43 -3.06
C GLY A 222 3.93 -11.92 -2.92
N MET A 223 4.46 -12.39 -1.78
CA MET A 223 4.71 -13.82 -1.57
C MET A 223 3.41 -14.63 -1.68
N GLY A 224 3.53 -15.82 -2.26
CA GLY A 224 2.37 -16.69 -2.53
C GLY A 224 1.61 -16.36 -3.82
N TRP A 225 1.94 -15.26 -4.50
CA TRP A 225 1.41 -14.95 -5.83
C TRP A 225 2.32 -15.52 -6.93
N PHE A 226 1.71 -15.96 -8.03
CA PHE A 226 2.46 -16.43 -9.20
C PHE A 226 3.04 -15.23 -9.97
N VAL A 227 4.32 -15.27 -10.31
CA VAL A 227 4.96 -14.25 -11.17
C VAL A 227 4.64 -14.56 -12.62
N ASP A 228 3.72 -13.82 -13.21
CA ASP A 228 3.39 -13.90 -14.64
C ASP A 228 4.52 -13.31 -15.50
N SER A 229 5.03 -12.17 -15.06
CA SER A 229 6.17 -11.51 -15.70
C SER A 229 6.85 -10.54 -14.73
N PRO A 230 8.05 -10.02 -15.03
CA PRO A 230 8.72 -9.06 -14.17
C PRO A 230 7.81 -7.93 -13.68
N GLY A 231 7.60 -7.83 -12.37
CA GLY A 231 6.74 -6.83 -11.72
C GLY A 231 5.24 -7.04 -11.89
N VAL A 232 4.80 -8.19 -12.42
CA VAL A 232 3.38 -8.54 -12.53
C VAL A 232 3.12 -9.91 -11.93
N LEU A 233 2.26 -9.93 -10.93
CA LEU A 233 1.87 -11.12 -10.20
C LEU A 233 0.40 -11.43 -10.45
N VAL A 234 0.07 -12.71 -10.52
CA VAL A 234 -1.29 -13.18 -10.78
C VAL A 234 -1.63 -14.26 -9.78
N LEU A 235 -2.88 -14.31 -9.33
CA LEU A 235 -3.35 -15.47 -8.57
C LEU A 235 -3.30 -16.71 -9.45
N PRO A 236 -2.80 -17.83 -8.92
CA PRO A 236 -2.77 -19.09 -9.67
C PRO A 236 -4.19 -19.57 -9.98
N ASP A 237 -4.44 -19.99 -11.22
CA ASP A 237 -5.70 -20.62 -11.61
C ASP A 237 -5.92 -21.92 -10.82
N GLY A 238 -7.14 -22.08 -10.27
CA GLY A 238 -7.62 -23.34 -9.69
C GLY A 238 -7.00 -23.77 -8.37
N SER A 239 -6.11 -22.98 -7.77
CA SER A 239 -5.66 -23.26 -6.40
C SER A 239 -6.60 -22.58 -5.41
N PRO A 240 -7.07 -23.27 -4.36
CA PRO A 240 -7.68 -22.60 -3.23
C PRO A 240 -6.67 -21.55 -2.71
N ALA A 241 -7.09 -20.30 -2.61
CA ALA A 241 -6.24 -19.24 -2.07
C ALA A 241 -5.71 -19.61 -0.67
N GLU A 242 -6.42 -20.46 0.04
CA GLU A 242 -6.13 -21.01 1.36
C GLU A 242 -4.86 -21.86 1.41
N GLU A 243 -4.52 -22.62 0.35
CA GLU A 243 -3.33 -23.47 0.33
C GLU A 243 -2.02 -22.66 0.19
N ARG A 244 -2.09 -21.45 -0.34
CA ARG A 244 -0.92 -20.61 -0.62
C ARG A 244 -0.83 -19.35 0.24
N ASP A 245 -1.85 -19.08 1.03
CA ASP A 245 -1.90 -18.00 2.01
C ASP A 245 -2.08 -18.60 3.41
N PRO A 246 -0.99 -19.08 4.05
CA PRO A 246 -1.07 -19.67 5.40
C PRO A 246 -1.65 -18.68 6.44
N SER A 247 -1.59 -17.38 6.15
CA SER A 247 -2.16 -16.33 7.00
C SER A 247 -3.66 -16.15 6.79
N GLY A 248 -4.20 -16.62 5.64
CA GLY A 248 -5.58 -16.41 5.24
C GLY A 248 -5.93 -14.95 4.90
N TYR A 249 -4.95 -14.06 4.77
CA TYR A 249 -5.21 -12.64 4.53
C TYR A 249 -5.65 -12.35 3.10
N VAL A 250 -4.98 -12.95 2.10
CA VAL A 250 -5.33 -12.74 0.70
C VAL A 250 -6.72 -13.31 0.43
N SER A 251 -7.01 -14.52 0.93
CA SER A 251 -8.30 -15.17 0.75
C SER A 251 -9.47 -14.39 1.36
N ARG A 252 -9.21 -13.62 2.41
CA ARG A 252 -10.19 -12.77 3.09
C ARG A 252 -10.23 -11.33 2.55
N SER A 253 -9.39 -10.98 1.59
CA SER A 253 -9.33 -9.62 1.08
C SER A 253 -10.59 -9.22 0.29
N THR A 254 -10.85 -7.93 0.22
CA THR A 254 -11.89 -7.36 -0.62
C THR A 254 -11.62 -7.58 -2.10
N TRP A 255 -10.36 -7.86 -2.48
CA TRP A 255 -9.96 -8.23 -3.84
C TRP A 255 -10.57 -9.58 -4.24
N MET A 256 -10.48 -10.57 -3.36
CA MET A 256 -11.08 -11.90 -3.55
C MET A 256 -12.60 -11.84 -3.48
N TYR A 257 -13.14 -11.03 -2.56
CA TYR A 257 -14.57 -10.85 -2.46
C TYR A 257 -15.21 -10.39 -3.77
N ALA A 258 -14.59 -9.45 -4.47
CA ALA A 258 -15.09 -8.91 -5.72
C ALA A 258 -15.18 -9.96 -6.87
N MET A 259 -14.34 -11.01 -6.82
CA MET A 259 -14.33 -12.06 -7.85
C MET A 259 -15.67 -12.80 -7.99
N ARG A 260 -16.52 -12.85 -6.94
CA ARG A 260 -17.86 -13.46 -7.00
C ARG A 260 -18.77 -12.82 -8.03
N HIS A 261 -18.49 -11.59 -8.42
CA HIS A 261 -19.21 -10.85 -9.46
C HIS A 261 -18.49 -10.87 -10.82
N GLY A 262 -17.43 -11.68 -10.97
CA GLY A 262 -16.60 -11.69 -12.18
C GLY A 262 -15.63 -10.50 -12.28
N THR A 263 -15.52 -9.71 -11.22
CA THR A 263 -14.61 -8.55 -11.15
C THR A 263 -13.16 -9.00 -11.23
N VAL A 264 -12.34 -8.29 -12.00
CA VAL A 264 -10.87 -8.35 -11.87
C VAL A 264 -10.46 -7.37 -10.81
N SER A 265 -9.73 -7.82 -9.79
CA SER A 265 -9.07 -6.89 -8.88
C SER A 265 -7.61 -6.71 -9.30
N ALA A 266 -7.17 -5.44 -9.28
CA ALA A 266 -5.82 -5.03 -9.63
C ALA A 266 -5.24 -4.16 -8.50
N VAL A 267 -4.23 -4.68 -7.81
CA VAL A 267 -3.47 -3.95 -6.78
C VAL A 267 -2.27 -3.30 -7.45
N VAL A 268 -2.20 -1.98 -7.41
CA VAL A 268 -1.14 -1.21 -8.06
C VAL A 268 -0.22 -0.61 -7.01
N GLU A 269 1.02 -1.08 -6.96
CA GLU A 269 2.01 -0.65 -5.97
C GLU A 269 2.98 0.38 -6.55
N ALA A 270 3.03 1.54 -5.91
CA ALA A 270 3.96 2.60 -6.27
C ALA A 270 4.97 2.84 -5.14
N PRO A 271 6.30 2.77 -5.40
CA PRO A 271 7.28 2.99 -4.34
C PRO A 271 7.36 4.47 -3.94
N LEU A 272 7.47 4.74 -2.62
CA LEU A 272 7.80 6.06 -2.11
C LEU A 272 9.30 6.34 -2.33
N TRP A 273 10.13 5.37 -2.01
CA TRP A 273 11.57 5.37 -2.32
C TRP A 273 11.89 4.16 -3.19
N SER A 274 12.35 4.42 -4.38
CA SER A 274 12.75 3.37 -5.33
C SER A 274 14.15 2.83 -4.99
N VAL A 275 14.34 1.54 -5.31
CA VAL A 275 15.59 0.81 -5.22
C VAL A 275 15.87 0.16 -6.56
N ALA A 276 16.94 0.54 -7.24
CA ALA A 276 17.26 -0.02 -8.55
C ALA A 276 17.57 -1.53 -8.50
N ALA A 277 18.19 -1.99 -7.43
CA ALA A 277 18.59 -3.39 -7.27
C ALA A 277 17.42 -4.39 -7.33
N VAL A 278 16.19 -3.99 -6.95
CA VAL A 278 15.04 -4.92 -6.98
C VAL A 278 14.62 -5.33 -8.40
N SER A 279 15.14 -4.64 -9.42
CA SER A 279 14.92 -4.97 -10.83
C SER A 279 16.04 -5.80 -11.44
N ASP A 280 17.05 -6.21 -10.69
CA ASP A 280 18.23 -6.92 -11.22
C ASP A 280 17.94 -8.42 -11.35
N PRO A 281 17.83 -8.96 -12.59
CA PRO A 281 17.58 -10.39 -12.81
C PRO A 281 18.83 -11.26 -12.68
N SER A 282 20.00 -10.68 -12.40
CA SER A 282 21.26 -11.43 -12.30
C SER A 282 21.16 -12.49 -11.20
N PRO A 283 21.61 -13.73 -11.48
CA PRO A 283 21.52 -14.80 -10.50
C PRO A 283 22.44 -14.56 -9.29
N VAL A 284 22.00 -14.99 -8.13
CA VAL A 284 22.79 -14.99 -6.90
C VAL A 284 23.55 -16.33 -6.78
N ALA A 285 24.83 -16.25 -6.48
CA ALA A 285 25.68 -17.45 -6.39
C ALA A 285 25.29 -18.40 -5.23
N ARG A 286 24.72 -17.85 -4.16
CA ARG A 286 24.41 -18.59 -2.92
C ARG A 286 23.08 -18.11 -2.34
N PRO A 287 21.91 -18.51 -2.90
CA PRO A 287 20.58 -18.10 -2.45
C PRO A 287 20.36 -18.33 -0.94
N GLN A 288 20.69 -19.52 -0.44
CA GLN A 288 20.50 -19.87 0.97
C GLN A 288 21.31 -18.97 1.93
N LEU A 289 22.47 -18.48 1.51
CA LEU A 289 23.25 -17.54 2.32
C LEU A 289 22.55 -16.18 2.41
N GLU A 290 21.93 -15.71 1.34
CA GLU A 290 21.16 -14.45 1.34
C GLU A 290 19.91 -14.57 2.21
N ILE A 291 19.21 -15.69 2.16
CA ILE A 291 18.06 -15.99 3.04
C ILE A 291 18.51 -15.99 4.50
N SER A 292 19.58 -16.72 4.83
CA SER A 292 20.11 -16.78 6.20
C SER A 292 20.56 -15.41 6.71
N ARG A 293 21.18 -14.58 5.88
CA ARG A 293 21.57 -13.21 6.23
C ARG A 293 20.36 -12.32 6.49
N ALA A 294 19.32 -12.42 5.68
CA ALA A 294 18.09 -11.66 5.89
C ALA A 294 17.41 -12.07 7.20
N ALA A 295 17.30 -13.36 7.47
CA ALA A 295 16.78 -13.92 8.72
C ALA A 295 17.57 -13.43 9.95
N GLU A 296 18.90 -13.47 9.89
CA GLU A 296 19.78 -12.99 10.96
C GLU A 296 19.58 -11.50 11.23
N ILE A 297 19.49 -10.66 10.19
CA ILE A 297 19.25 -9.23 10.33
C ILE A 297 17.91 -8.98 11.03
N LEU A 298 16.84 -9.67 10.60
CA LEU A 298 15.51 -9.50 11.20
C LEU A 298 15.54 -9.89 12.68
N LEU A 299 16.04 -11.06 13.02
CA LEU A 299 16.09 -11.55 14.40
C LEU A 299 17.02 -10.71 15.29
N SER A 300 18.17 -10.29 14.78
CA SER A 300 19.09 -9.44 15.52
C SER A 300 18.46 -8.10 15.88
N ARG A 301 17.74 -7.49 14.94
CA ARG A 301 17.03 -6.22 15.19
C ARG A 301 15.83 -6.39 16.12
N ALA A 302 15.07 -7.49 15.98
CA ALA A 302 14.00 -7.80 16.91
C ALA A 302 14.55 -7.88 18.35
N LYS A 303 15.61 -8.66 18.57
CA LYS A 303 16.29 -8.76 19.88
C LYS A 303 16.82 -7.41 20.38
N GLN A 304 17.38 -6.59 19.50
CA GLN A 304 17.87 -5.25 19.87
C GLN A 304 16.70 -4.35 20.31
N LEU A 305 15.57 -4.40 19.61
CA LEU A 305 14.36 -3.66 19.96
C LEU A 305 13.80 -4.11 21.30
N GLU A 306 13.67 -5.42 21.53
CA GLU A 306 13.24 -6.01 22.79
C GLU A 306 14.15 -5.56 23.96
N LYS A 307 15.47 -5.59 23.76
CA LYS A 307 16.42 -5.15 24.77
C LYS A 307 16.27 -3.66 25.14
N VAL A 308 15.98 -2.81 24.16
CA VAL A 308 15.79 -1.37 24.38
C VAL A 308 14.47 -1.09 25.10
N LEU A 309 13.44 -1.82 24.77
CA LEU A 309 12.12 -1.64 25.35
C LEU A 309 11.98 -2.29 26.75
N GLY A 310 12.57 -3.46 26.97
CA GLY A 310 12.37 -4.22 28.22
C GLY A 310 10.87 -4.37 28.53
N GLU A 311 10.50 -4.09 29.77
CA GLU A 311 9.10 -4.17 30.24
C GLU A 311 8.15 -3.13 29.57
N LEU A 312 8.71 -2.09 28.92
CA LEU A 312 7.90 -1.10 28.22
C LEU A 312 7.20 -1.67 26.98
N ALA A 313 7.73 -2.77 26.41
CA ALA A 313 7.14 -3.41 25.25
C ALA A 313 5.69 -3.89 25.52
N ASP A 314 5.43 -4.41 26.70
CA ASP A 314 4.14 -4.98 27.09
C ASP A 314 3.22 -3.98 27.81
N ARG A 315 3.75 -2.82 28.17
CA ARG A 315 3.00 -1.81 28.90
C ARG A 315 2.13 -0.98 27.95
N PRO A 316 0.78 -1.08 28.04
CA PRO A 316 -0.08 -0.24 27.21
C PRO A 316 0.11 1.24 27.55
N PRO A 317 -0.03 2.13 26.58
CA PRO A 317 0.07 3.58 26.81
C PRO A 317 -1.07 4.08 27.70
N GLY A 318 -0.79 5.11 28.49
CA GLY A 318 -1.81 5.76 29.33
C GLY A 318 -2.81 6.59 28.49
N ASP A 319 -2.42 7.06 27.32
CA ASP A 319 -3.29 7.77 26.37
C ASP A 319 -3.88 6.78 25.35
N GLU A 320 -5.18 6.56 25.39
CA GLU A 320 -5.90 5.65 24.48
C GLU A 320 -5.66 5.98 22.99
N ARG A 321 -5.38 7.24 22.63
CA ARG A 321 -5.04 7.64 21.25
C ARG A 321 -3.75 7.03 20.74
N ARG A 322 -2.89 6.52 21.61
CA ARG A 322 -1.62 5.86 21.29
C ARG A 322 -1.75 4.33 21.21
N LEU A 323 -2.85 3.77 21.73
CA LEU A 323 -3.10 2.33 21.73
C LEU A 323 -3.02 1.69 20.33
N PRO A 324 -3.52 2.31 19.24
CA PRO A 324 -3.37 1.75 17.89
C PRO A 324 -1.90 1.55 17.46
N PHE A 325 -1.01 2.47 17.85
CA PHE A 325 0.42 2.34 17.57
C PHE A 325 1.05 1.19 18.36
N HIS A 326 0.69 1.07 19.63
CA HIS A 326 1.20 -0.01 20.50
C HIS A 326 0.77 -1.38 19.96
N THR A 327 -0.53 -1.56 19.68
CA THR A 327 -1.07 -2.83 19.16
C THR A 327 -0.39 -3.23 17.85
N ALA A 328 -0.25 -2.29 16.91
CA ALA A 328 0.39 -2.58 15.63
C ALA A 328 1.90 -2.86 15.76
N ALA A 329 2.59 -2.17 16.68
CA ALA A 329 4.01 -2.42 16.96
C ALA A 329 4.22 -3.81 17.55
N ARG A 330 3.39 -4.19 18.55
CA ARG A 330 3.43 -5.52 19.15
C ARG A 330 3.23 -6.64 18.12
N GLU A 331 2.20 -6.51 17.28
CA GLU A 331 1.96 -7.48 16.20
C GLU A 331 3.19 -7.68 15.33
N LEU A 332 3.86 -6.58 14.88
CA LEU A 332 5.07 -6.68 14.06
C LEU A 332 6.28 -7.27 14.81
N MET A 333 6.36 -7.09 16.13
CA MET A 333 7.38 -7.75 16.94
C MET A 333 7.12 -9.26 17.02
N ASP A 334 5.88 -9.65 17.17
CA ASP A 334 5.46 -11.05 17.39
C ASP A 334 5.54 -11.89 16.10
N ILE A 335 5.34 -11.30 14.92
CA ILE A 335 5.41 -12.05 13.64
C ILE A 335 6.83 -12.40 13.18
N GLY A 336 7.84 -11.72 13.69
CA GLY A 336 9.23 -11.87 13.23
C GLY A 336 9.74 -13.33 13.19
N PRO A 337 9.58 -14.13 14.26
CA PRO A 337 9.98 -15.54 14.25
C PRO A 337 9.26 -16.37 13.19
N GLY A 338 7.95 -16.16 12.99
CA GLY A 338 7.17 -16.86 11.96
C GLY A 338 7.60 -16.51 10.53
N VAL A 339 7.94 -15.24 10.29
CA VAL A 339 8.50 -14.82 9.01
C VAL A 339 9.82 -15.52 8.72
N VAL A 340 10.72 -15.61 9.72
CA VAL A 340 12.00 -16.29 9.57
C VAL A 340 11.81 -17.80 9.38
N ASP A 341 10.86 -18.41 10.09
CA ASP A 341 10.52 -19.82 9.88
C ASP A 341 10.05 -20.06 8.43
N THR A 342 9.18 -19.21 7.90
CA THR A 342 8.74 -19.28 6.51
C THR A 342 9.90 -19.16 5.54
N TRP A 343 10.90 -18.30 5.78
CA TRP A 343 12.06 -18.15 4.91
C TRP A 343 13.01 -19.36 4.96
N ASN A 344 13.21 -19.92 6.15
CA ASN A 344 14.11 -21.06 6.34
C ASN A 344 13.49 -22.39 5.86
N ASN A 345 12.17 -22.51 5.94
CA ASN A 345 11.40 -23.71 5.63
C ASN A 345 10.46 -23.49 4.43
N HIS A 346 10.89 -22.65 3.48
CA HIS A 346 10.06 -22.20 2.35
C HIS A 346 9.46 -23.34 1.52
N ASP A 347 10.18 -24.46 1.32
CA ASP A 347 9.66 -25.64 0.62
C ASP A 347 8.47 -26.27 1.37
N ALA A 348 8.54 -26.33 2.71
CA ALA A 348 7.46 -26.86 3.54
C ALA A 348 6.21 -25.96 3.50
N HIS A 349 6.39 -24.67 3.22
CA HIS A 349 5.31 -23.68 3.07
C HIS A 349 4.87 -23.52 1.61
N GLY A 350 5.29 -24.40 0.69
CA GLY A 350 4.91 -24.35 -0.72
C GLY A 350 5.55 -23.20 -1.51
N LEU A 351 6.54 -22.53 -0.93
CA LEU A 351 7.37 -21.53 -1.59
C LEU A 351 8.61 -22.22 -2.15
N GLY A 352 8.82 -22.23 -3.46
CA GLY A 352 10.05 -22.79 -4.03
C GLY A 352 11.26 -21.89 -3.80
N ASP A 353 12.48 -22.42 -3.85
CA ASP A 353 13.76 -21.67 -3.81
C ASP A 353 13.74 -20.44 -4.72
N ALA A 354 13.10 -20.58 -5.89
CA ALA A 354 12.94 -19.52 -6.87
C ALA A 354 12.18 -18.29 -6.35
N GLU A 355 11.48 -18.40 -5.22
CA GLU A 355 10.63 -17.31 -4.73
C GLU A 355 11.35 -16.36 -3.78
N LEU A 356 12.44 -16.76 -3.15
CA LEU A 356 13.04 -15.97 -2.08
C LEU A 356 14.31 -15.22 -2.46
N ALA A 357 15.30 -15.83 -3.04
CA ALA A 357 16.61 -15.18 -3.21
C ALA A 357 17.44 -15.66 -4.41
N THR A 358 16.82 -16.09 -5.51
CA THR A 358 17.54 -16.60 -6.68
C THR A 358 18.21 -15.53 -7.53
N THR A 359 17.71 -14.29 -7.48
CA THR A 359 18.29 -13.14 -8.18
C THR A 359 18.74 -12.05 -7.21
N VAL A 360 19.56 -11.14 -7.69
CA VAL A 360 19.95 -9.93 -6.93
C VAL A 360 18.69 -9.14 -6.54
N GLY A 361 17.71 -9.04 -7.43
CA GLY A 361 16.45 -8.36 -7.15
C GLY A 361 15.65 -8.99 -6.01
N ASN A 362 15.51 -10.33 -6.02
CA ASN A 362 14.80 -11.04 -4.94
C ASN A 362 15.56 -10.90 -3.62
N SER A 363 16.89 -11.04 -3.65
CA SER A 363 17.73 -10.86 -2.48
C SER A 363 17.63 -9.44 -1.90
N ALA A 364 17.55 -8.43 -2.77
CA ALA A 364 17.33 -7.05 -2.35
C ALA A 364 15.95 -6.86 -1.69
N SER A 365 14.87 -7.38 -2.29
CA SER A 365 13.51 -7.34 -1.70
C SER A 365 13.47 -8.00 -0.32
N LEU A 366 14.07 -9.18 -0.18
CA LEU A 366 14.18 -9.90 1.08
C LEU A 366 14.97 -9.10 2.13
N GLY A 367 16.12 -8.55 1.72
CA GLY A 367 16.96 -7.71 2.57
C GLY A 367 16.29 -6.41 3.01
N ILE A 368 15.42 -5.83 2.18
CA ILE A 368 14.58 -4.68 2.52
C ILE A 368 13.53 -5.09 3.55
N ALA A 369 12.83 -6.20 3.34
CA ALA A 369 11.81 -6.69 4.27
C ALA A 369 12.40 -6.98 5.66
N ALA A 370 13.57 -7.65 5.72
CA ALA A 370 14.29 -7.95 6.96
C ALA A 370 14.62 -6.70 7.80
N ARG A 371 14.82 -5.56 7.14
CA ARG A 371 15.11 -4.29 7.79
C ARG A 371 13.86 -3.46 8.08
N ARG A 372 12.88 -3.53 7.20
CA ARG A 372 11.64 -2.75 7.27
C ARG A 372 10.72 -3.20 8.40
N ILE A 373 10.58 -4.51 8.62
CA ILE A 373 9.68 -5.06 9.65
C ILE A 373 10.06 -4.55 11.04
N PRO A 374 11.29 -4.74 11.57
CA PRO A 374 11.64 -4.22 12.90
C PRO A 374 11.70 -2.70 12.96
N LEU A 375 12.02 -2.01 11.86
CA LEU A 375 12.02 -0.55 11.80
C LEU A 375 10.59 0.02 11.93
N ARG A 376 9.61 -0.60 11.30
CA ARG A 376 8.18 -0.26 11.46
C ARG A 376 7.73 -0.44 12.91
N ALA A 377 8.08 -1.58 13.53
CA ALA A 377 7.77 -1.84 14.94
C ALA A 377 8.38 -0.79 15.86
N ALA A 378 9.68 -0.50 15.71
CA ALA A 378 10.38 0.50 16.49
C ALA A 378 9.77 1.91 16.34
N ALA A 379 9.42 2.30 15.12
CA ALA A 379 8.83 3.60 14.82
C ALA A 379 7.43 3.75 15.44
N MET A 380 6.61 2.72 15.38
CA MET A 380 5.28 2.72 16.00
C MET A 380 5.37 2.65 17.53
N MET A 381 6.26 1.82 18.08
CA MET A 381 6.47 1.75 19.53
C MET A 381 6.95 3.11 20.09
N ARG A 382 7.84 3.78 19.38
CA ARG A 382 8.24 5.17 19.72
C ARG A 382 7.04 6.12 19.80
N SER A 383 6.07 5.99 18.91
CA SER A 383 4.87 6.82 18.89
C SER A 383 3.84 6.40 19.94
N ALA A 384 3.88 5.12 20.36
CA ALA A 384 3.00 4.56 21.37
C ALA A 384 3.37 4.98 22.78
N LEU A 385 4.65 5.03 23.12
CA LEU A 385 5.11 5.32 24.49
C LEU A 385 4.91 6.81 24.82
N ASP A 386 4.52 7.09 26.07
CA ASP A 386 4.39 8.46 26.58
C ASP A 386 5.77 9.12 26.67
N GLU A 387 6.75 8.38 27.17
CA GLU A 387 8.16 8.77 27.27
C GLU A 387 9.03 7.69 26.63
N PRO A 388 9.25 7.77 25.29
CA PRO A 388 10.09 6.80 24.61
C PRO A 388 11.55 6.94 25.04
N PRO A 389 12.26 5.81 25.29
CA PRO A 389 13.69 5.84 25.58
C PRO A 389 14.47 6.53 24.44
N GLU A 390 15.49 7.32 24.78
CA GLU A 390 16.36 7.95 23.77
C GLU A 390 17.01 6.91 22.85
N ALA A 391 17.37 5.75 23.39
CA ALA A 391 17.90 4.62 22.62
C ALA A 391 16.94 4.15 21.49
N LEU A 392 15.62 4.25 21.70
CA LEU A 392 14.62 3.90 20.67
C LEU A 392 14.63 4.94 19.53
N ASP A 393 14.76 6.22 19.84
CA ASP A 393 14.93 7.27 18.83
C ASP A 393 16.21 7.08 18.00
N LEU A 394 17.29 6.65 18.67
CA LEU A 394 18.55 6.34 18.01
C LEU A 394 18.41 5.15 17.07
N LEU A 395 17.76 4.06 17.50
CA LEU A 395 17.50 2.90 16.64
C LEU A 395 16.74 3.28 15.37
N VAL A 396 15.64 4.01 15.48
CA VAL A 396 14.85 4.44 14.32
C VAL A 396 15.69 5.25 13.35
N ARG A 397 16.52 6.17 13.85
CA ARG A 397 17.41 6.98 12.99
C ARG A 397 18.51 6.16 12.32
N GLU A 398 19.18 5.29 13.08
CA GLU A 398 20.28 4.45 12.57
C GLU A 398 19.76 3.47 11.52
N TRP A 399 18.66 2.75 11.80
CA TRP A 399 18.10 1.79 10.90
C TRP A 399 17.52 2.43 9.63
N SER A 400 16.95 3.62 9.73
CA SER A 400 16.52 4.39 8.55
C SER A 400 17.69 4.80 7.66
N ARG A 401 18.84 5.24 8.28
CA ARG A 401 20.06 5.61 7.53
C ARG A 401 20.71 4.39 6.88
N GLU A 402 20.79 3.28 7.61
CA GLU A 402 21.33 2.02 7.09
C GLU A 402 20.49 1.52 5.92
N LEU A 403 19.15 1.47 6.05
CA LEU A 403 18.25 1.08 4.96
C LEU A 403 18.49 1.92 3.71
N ARG A 404 18.60 3.25 3.89
CA ARG A 404 18.91 4.17 2.81
C ARG A 404 20.27 3.90 2.16
N ALA A 405 21.31 3.72 2.98
CA ALA A 405 22.68 3.54 2.50
C ALA A 405 22.87 2.18 1.81
N THR A 406 22.30 1.11 2.40
CA THR A 406 22.42 -0.26 1.87
C THR A 406 21.80 -0.40 0.48
N PHE A 407 20.67 0.26 0.22
CA PHE A 407 19.90 0.08 -1.00
C PHE A 407 19.90 1.30 -1.93
N ASP A 408 20.70 2.33 -1.67
CA ASP A 408 20.73 3.58 -2.45
C ASP A 408 19.31 4.09 -2.78
N THR A 409 18.46 4.20 -1.72
CA THR A 409 17.06 4.53 -1.90
C THR A 409 16.88 5.94 -2.46
N ARG A 410 16.00 6.10 -3.45
CA ARG A 410 15.74 7.38 -4.12
C ARG A 410 14.27 7.75 -4.02
N TRP A 411 13.99 8.94 -3.52
CA TRP A 411 12.61 9.46 -3.46
C TRP A 411 11.98 9.52 -4.85
N VAL A 412 10.80 8.90 -4.98
CA VAL A 412 10.00 9.01 -6.20
C VAL A 412 9.04 10.19 -6.04
N PRO A 413 9.15 11.24 -6.88
CA PRO A 413 8.25 12.39 -6.80
C PRO A 413 6.78 11.99 -6.89
N VAL A 414 5.91 12.60 -6.08
CA VAL A 414 4.48 12.24 -5.98
C VAL A 414 3.79 12.21 -7.34
N HIS A 415 4.11 13.16 -8.23
CA HIS A 415 3.53 13.18 -9.58
C HIS A 415 3.89 11.94 -10.42
N ARG A 416 5.05 11.29 -10.19
CA ARG A 416 5.41 10.03 -10.86
C ARG A 416 4.67 8.85 -10.25
N GLN A 417 4.54 8.79 -8.91
CA GLN A 417 3.74 7.78 -8.25
C GLN A 417 2.26 7.86 -8.70
N THR A 418 1.71 9.07 -8.73
CA THR A 418 0.34 9.33 -9.22
C THR A 418 0.19 8.93 -10.68
N ALA A 419 1.16 9.27 -11.54
CA ALA A 419 1.15 8.91 -12.96
C ALA A 419 1.24 7.38 -13.17
N LEU A 420 2.00 6.67 -12.34
CA LEU A 420 2.04 5.19 -12.37
C LEU A 420 0.64 4.62 -12.14
N HIS A 421 -0.04 5.06 -11.08
CA HIS A 421 -1.40 4.64 -10.77
C HIS A 421 -2.39 4.98 -11.90
N THR A 422 -2.49 6.25 -12.27
CA THR A 422 -3.52 6.72 -13.21
C THR A 422 -3.37 6.12 -14.60
N ARG A 423 -2.13 6.04 -15.12
CA ARG A 423 -1.87 5.44 -16.44
C ARG A 423 -2.10 3.94 -16.44
N THR A 424 -1.69 3.23 -15.37
CA THR A 424 -1.95 1.78 -15.23
C THR A 424 -3.45 1.52 -15.17
N MET A 425 -4.19 2.26 -14.35
CA MET A 425 -5.65 2.12 -14.27
C MET A 425 -6.33 2.34 -15.61
N LEU A 426 -5.98 3.41 -16.35
CA LEU A 426 -6.59 3.70 -17.64
C LEU A 426 -6.29 2.62 -18.67
N GLN A 427 -5.05 2.12 -18.73
CA GLN A 427 -4.67 1.07 -19.70
C GLN A 427 -5.38 -0.24 -19.41
N LEU A 428 -5.44 -0.66 -18.13
CA LEU A 428 -6.14 -1.88 -17.72
C LEU A 428 -7.66 -1.76 -17.94
N ALA A 429 -8.24 -0.61 -17.62
CA ALA A 429 -9.66 -0.36 -17.85
C ALA A 429 -10.01 -0.48 -19.35
N ARG A 430 -9.21 0.11 -20.24
CA ARG A 430 -9.39 -0.05 -21.69
C ARG A 430 -9.39 -1.50 -22.12
N GLN A 431 -8.41 -2.27 -21.67
CA GLN A 431 -8.31 -3.71 -21.99
C GLN A 431 -9.53 -4.51 -21.51
N LEU A 432 -9.97 -4.26 -20.27
CA LEU A 432 -11.08 -4.98 -19.66
C LEU A 432 -12.46 -4.54 -20.17
N LEU A 433 -12.57 -3.30 -20.62
CA LEU A 433 -13.78 -2.74 -21.21
C LEU A 433 -13.85 -2.96 -22.73
N GLY A 434 -12.76 -3.40 -23.37
CA GLY A 434 -12.72 -3.71 -24.81
C GLY A 434 -12.74 -2.47 -25.69
N THR A 435 -12.06 -1.39 -25.24
CA THR A 435 -12.02 -0.10 -25.95
C THR A 435 -10.59 0.30 -26.31
#